data_d944c19cc239ce7f819f6e41e6f42c31
#
_entry.id   d944c19cc239ce7f819f6e41e6f42c31
#
_cell.length_a   1.000
_cell.length_b   1.000
_cell.length_c   1.000
_cell.angle_alpha   90.00
_cell.angle_beta   90.00
_cell.angle_gamma   90.00
#
_symmetry.space_group_name_H-M   'P 1'
#
loop_
_entity.id
_entity.type
_entity.pdbx_description
1 polymer ?
#
loop_
_entity_poly.entity_id
_entity_poly.type
_entity_poly.pdbx_seq_one_letter_code
_entity_poly.pdbx_strand_id
1 'polypeptide(L)'
;MAALPAALGAARLASAAPAGEAGYPDRPIKFLVPFSAGSSTDIAARAYAEVTTKAIKGASVVVENRAGAGGNVGAAVIARSAPDGYSLLYSAATPYAIAPFVYPDLSYNPIRDFAPIAVTISVPVFVVVAGDSDIHTMADLAAHMKAGQQAVSYGSNGVGTSSHIICKLIAMELGYPDVLHVPYRQGSQGVMADVIGKRLTYAVDPWSVVGPLVQSGRLRAIATTNGQRLSVAPDIPTLSEIFKKDFAVVTWNGLWAPAGTPQGIVDRLGKAFESARENQELVRQFESQGTPLMPAMSVAQTRTFMTGEVERWKRFVQASGIKL
;
A
#
# COMPACT_ATOMS: atom_id res chain seq x y z
N MET A 1 -39.25 20.49 -67.26
CA MET A 1 -38.62 20.90 -66.00
C MET A 1 -38.63 19.69 -65.12
N ALA A 2 -37.48 19.01 -64.98
CA ALA A 2 -37.30 17.82 -64.19
C ALA A 2 -36.44 18.18 -62.96
N ALA A 3 -36.94 17.98 -61.75
CA ALA A 3 -36.24 18.26 -60.49
C ALA A 3 -35.45 16.97 -60.09
N LEU A 4 -34.13 17.13 -59.90
CA LEU A 4 -33.29 16.10 -59.27
C LEU A 4 -33.43 16.18 -57.76
N PRO A 5 -33.49 15.03 -57.04
CA PRO A 5 -33.38 15.03 -55.58
C PRO A 5 -31.90 15.05 -55.13
N ALA A 6 -31.56 15.99 -54.24
CA ALA A 6 -30.27 16.04 -53.60
C ALA A 6 -30.22 15.00 -52.46
N ALA A 7 -29.36 14.00 -52.61
CA ALA A 7 -29.04 13.04 -51.54
C ALA A 7 -28.05 13.65 -50.56
N LEU A 8 -28.49 14.04 -49.36
CA LEU A 8 -27.60 14.37 -48.24
C LEU A 8 -26.99 13.08 -47.69
N GLY A 9 -25.72 12.86 -47.98
CA GLY A 9 -24.90 11.80 -47.35
C GLY A 9 -24.58 12.22 -45.91
N ALA A 10 -25.18 11.48 -44.95
CA ALA A 10 -24.82 11.59 -43.54
C ALA A 10 -23.39 11.01 -43.35
N ALA A 11 -22.41 11.85 -43.24
CA ALA A 11 -21.06 11.47 -42.84
C ALA A 11 -21.11 11.01 -41.39
N ARG A 12 -21.01 9.70 -41.14
CA ARG A 12 -20.75 9.15 -39.80
C ARG A 12 -19.37 9.62 -39.38
N LEU A 13 -19.31 10.54 -38.42
CA LEU A 13 -18.09 10.84 -37.67
C LEU A 13 -17.69 9.54 -36.93
N ALA A 14 -16.82 8.76 -37.53
CA ALA A 14 -16.10 7.71 -36.83
C ALA A 14 -15.28 8.39 -35.73
N SER A 15 -15.66 8.21 -34.49
CA SER A 15 -14.84 8.60 -33.33
C SER A 15 -13.53 7.82 -33.46
N ALA A 16 -12.48 8.47 -33.97
CA ALA A 16 -11.14 7.92 -33.99
C ALA A 16 -10.73 7.71 -32.53
N ALA A 17 -10.50 6.46 -32.13
CA ALA A 17 -9.84 6.17 -30.86
C ALA A 17 -8.52 6.98 -30.82
N PRO A 18 -8.17 7.58 -29.66
CA PRO A 18 -6.91 8.34 -29.55
C PRO A 18 -5.75 7.45 -29.99
N ALA A 19 -4.87 8.00 -30.81
CA ALA A 19 -3.80 7.27 -31.54
C ALA A 19 -2.78 6.52 -30.65
N GLY A 20 -2.92 6.58 -29.32
CA GLY A 20 -2.09 5.89 -28.33
C GLY A 20 -2.63 4.51 -27.86
N GLU A 21 -3.88 4.14 -28.18
CA GLU A 21 -4.48 2.89 -27.67
C GLU A 21 -4.27 1.69 -28.62
N ALA A 22 -4.13 1.93 -29.90
CA ALA A 22 -4.13 0.89 -30.96
C ALA A 22 -2.84 0.07 -31.05
N GLY A 23 -1.85 0.24 -30.23
CA GLY A 23 -0.60 -0.53 -30.21
C GLY A 23 -0.04 -0.73 -28.80
N TYR A 24 -0.76 -0.28 -27.81
CA TYR A 24 -0.30 -0.38 -26.42
C TYR A 24 -0.39 -1.84 -25.90
N PRO A 25 0.66 -2.36 -25.24
CA PRO A 25 2.00 -1.81 -25.10
C PRO A 25 2.91 -2.23 -26.27
N ASP A 26 3.78 -1.31 -26.74
CA ASP A 26 4.82 -1.55 -27.76
C ASP A 26 6.26 -1.52 -27.17
N ARG A 27 6.37 -1.23 -25.89
CA ARG A 27 7.61 -1.18 -25.13
C ARG A 27 7.38 -1.58 -23.67
N PRO A 28 8.44 -1.82 -22.86
CA PRO A 28 8.27 -2.20 -21.46
C PRO A 28 7.50 -1.18 -20.64
N ILE A 29 6.54 -1.68 -19.84
CA ILE A 29 5.81 -0.91 -18.84
C ILE A 29 6.64 -0.91 -17.55
N LYS A 30 6.83 0.27 -16.95
CA LYS A 30 7.54 0.41 -15.69
C LYS A 30 6.56 0.54 -14.52
N PHE A 31 6.69 -0.35 -13.52
CA PHE A 31 6.10 -0.18 -12.20
C PHE A 31 7.15 0.43 -11.27
N LEU A 32 7.00 1.71 -10.96
CA LEU A 32 7.82 2.35 -9.96
C LEU A 32 7.24 2.05 -8.58
N VAL A 33 8.05 1.40 -7.73
CA VAL A 33 7.75 1.11 -6.34
C VAL A 33 8.49 2.11 -5.46
N PRO A 34 7.79 2.97 -4.70
CA PRO A 34 8.42 4.06 -3.95
C PRO A 34 8.97 3.60 -2.58
N PHE A 35 9.29 2.30 -2.45
CA PHE A 35 9.83 1.67 -1.25
C PHE A 35 11.03 0.78 -1.61
N SER A 36 11.77 0.35 -0.59
CA SER A 36 12.94 -0.50 -0.76
C SER A 36 12.59 -1.86 -1.38
N ALA A 37 13.52 -2.42 -2.14
CA ALA A 37 13.41 -3.80 -2.61
C ALA A 37 13.25 -4.77 -1.41
N GLY A 38 12.43 -5.81 -1.59
CA GLY A 38 12.07 -6.76 -0.54
C GLY A 38 11.03 -6.25 0.47
N SER A 39 10.49 -5.04 0.31
CA SER A 39 9.30 -4.61 1.05
C SER A 39 8.07 -5.38 0.58
N SER A 40 7.01 -5.42 1.41
CA SER A 40 5.74 -6.05 1.02
C SER A 40 5.14 -5.46 -0.27
N THR A 41 5.33 -4.16 -0.48
CA THR A 41 4.90 -3.48 -1.71
C THR A 41 5.71 -3.92 -2.93
N ASP A 42 7.03 -4.11 -2.78
CA ASP A 42 7.90 -4.60 -3.87
C ASP A 42 7.56 -6.06 -4.24
N ILE A 43 7.36 -6.91 -3.23
CA ILE A 43 6.95 -8.31 -3.45
C ILE A 43 5.64 -8.37 -4.24
N ALA A 44 4.64 -7.60 -3.83
CA ALA A 44 3.36 -7.52 -4.52
C ALA A 44 3.49 -6.92 -5.92
N ALA A 45 4.28 -5.87 -6.11
CA ALA A 45 4.52 -5.27 -7.43
C ALA A 45 5.10 -6.27 -8.43
N ARG A 46 6.05 -7.11 -8.01
CA ARG A 46 6.67 -8.14 -8.87
C ARG A 46 5.66 -9.22 -9.25
N ALA A 47 4.85 -9.67 -8.31
CA ALA A 47 3.78 -10.64 -8.59
C ALA A 47 2.76 -10.08 -9.60
N TYR A 48 2.33 -8.83 -9.42
CA TYR A 48 1.42 -8.17 -10.37
C TYR A 48 2.07 -7.80 -11.70
N ALA A 49 3.39 -7.59 -11.74
CA ALA A 49 4.14 -7.43 -12.99
C ALA A 49 4.06 -8.70 -13.85
N GLU A 50 4.20 -9.88 -13.24
CA GLU A 50 4.02 -11.17 -13.93
C GLU A 50 2.58 -11.36 -14.44
N VAL A 51 1.58 -11.04 -13.59
CA VAL A 51 0.16 -11.09 -13.98
C VAL A 51 -0.09 -10.20 -15.20
N THR A 52 0.40 -8.96 -15.15
CA THR A 52 0.23 -8.00 -16.24
C THR A 52 0.90 -8.49 -17.54
N THR A 53 2.11 -9.03 -17.43
CA THR A 53 2.84 -9.61 -18.57
C THR A 53 2.10 -10.77 -19.20
N LYS A 54 1.45 -11.63 -18.42
CA LYS A 54 0.66 -12.77 -18.90
C LYS A 54 -0.70 -12.34 -19.47
N ALA A 55 -1.36 -11.37 -18.85
CA ALA A 55 -2.71 -10.94 -19.21
C ALA A 55 -2.78 -10.03 -20.44
N ILE A 56 -1.72 -9.25 -20.70
CA ILE A 56 -1.67 -8.31 -21.83
C ILE A 56 -0.68 -8.81 -22.86
N LYS A 57 -1.20 -9.19 -24.06
CA LYS A 57 -0.35 -9.63 -25.17
C LYS A 57 0.68 -8.58 -25.55
N GLY A 58 1.95 -8.98 -25.57
CA GLY A 58 3.09 -8.11 -25.90
C GLY A 58 3.60 -7.28 -24.73
N ALA A 59 2.97 -7.36 -23.56
CA ALA A 59 3.47 -6.65 -22.38
C ALA A 59 4.78 -7.27 -21.85
N SER A 60 5.67 -6.38 -21.42
CA SER A 60 6.80 -6.67 -20.55
C SER A 60 6.77 -5.66 -19.43
N VAL A 61 6.87 -6.08 -18.18
CA VAL A 61 6.80 -5.18 -17.02
C VAL A 61 8.10 -5.21 -16.24
N VAL A 62 8.67 -4.04 -15.99
CA VAL A 62 9.90 -3.86 -15.21
C VAL A 62 9.54 -3.16 -13.89
N VAL A 63 9.99 -3.73 -12.77
CA VAL A 63 9.81 -3.13 -11.44
C VAL A 63 11.06 -2.36 -11.06
N GLU A 64 10.91 -1.06 -10.79
CA GLU A 64 11.98 -0.15 -10.36
C GLU A 64 11.69 0.36 -8.95
N ASN A 65 12.63 0.22 -8.01
CA ASN A 65 12.48 0.74 -6.65
C ASN A 65 13.09 2.14 -6.52
N ARG A 66 12.32 3.09 -5.96
CA ARG A 66 12.79 4.46 -5.69
C ARG A 66 12.26 4.96 -4.34
N ALA A 67 12.90 4.49 -3.29
CA ALA A 67 12.54 4.85 -1.92
C ALA A 67 12.89 6.31 -1.58
N GLY A 68 12.18 6.88 -0.62
CA GLY A 68 12.47 8.21 -0.07
C GLY A 68 11.21 8.93 0.43
N ALA A 69 11.33 9.65 1.54
CA ALA A 69 10.28 10.47 2.16
C ALA A 69 8.91 9.74 2.28
N GLY A 70 8.91 8.51 2.83
CA GLY A 70 7.66 7.73 2.95
C GLY A 70 7.01 7.33 1.63
N GLY A 71 7.77 7.33 0.52
CA GLY A 71 7.30 7.03 -0.83
C GLY A 71 7.01 8.25 -1.70
N ASN A 72 7.04 9.47 -1.12
CA ASN A 72 6.68 10.69 -1.83
C ASN A 72 7.65 11.01 -2.99
N VAL A 73 8.95 10.63 -2.88
CA VAL A 73 9.93 10.82 -3.95
C VAL A 73 9.51 10.07 -5.21
N GLY A 74 9.17 8.79 -5.08
CA GLY A 74 8.73 7.98 -6.22
C GLY A 74 7.38 8.42 -6.78
N ALA A 75 6.43 8.77 -5.90
CA ALA A 75 5.13 9.29 -6.31
C ALA A 75 5.25 10.58 -7.13
N ALA A 76 6.11 11.52 -6.69
CA ALA A 76 6.36 12.77 -7.41
C ALA A 76 6.95 12.55 -8.81
N VAL A 77 7.77 11.51 -9.00
CA VAL A 77 8.30 11.13 -10.31
C VAL A 77 7.18 10.71 -11.24
N ILE A 78 6.30 9.83 -10.78
CA ILE A 78 5.20 9.34 -11.62
C ILE A 78 4.16 10.45 -11.89
N ALA A 79 3.85 11.29 -10.91
CA ALA A 79 2.93 12.41 -11.10
C ALA A 79 3.35 13.36 -12.24
N ARG A 80 4.65 13.41 -12.54
CA ARG A 80 5.24 14.25 -13.62
C ARG A 80 5.60 13.46 -14.88
N SER A 81 5.35 12.16 -14.90
CA SER A 81 5.63 11.32 -16.07
C SER A 81 4.60 11.55 -17.18
N ALA A 82 4.96 11.18 -18.41
CA ALA A 82 4.02 11.23 -19.52
C ALA A 82 2.79 10.34 -19.23
N PRO A 83 1.57 10.80 -19.53
CA PRO A 83 0.35 10.05 -19.29
C PRO A 83 0.06 9.05 -20.44
N ASP A 84 1.01 8.19 -20.73
CA ASP A 84 1.00 7.25 -21.85
C ASP A 84 0.88 5.77 -21.43
N GLY A 85 0.74 5.52 -20.11
CA GLY A 85 0.59 4.18 -19.55
C GLY A 85 1.89 3.40 -19.35
N TYR A 86 3.06 3.93 -19.69
CA TYR A 86 4.34 3.21 -19.55
C TYR A 86 5.10 3.49 -18.26
N SER A 87 4.71 4.51 -17.51
CA SER A 87 5.25 4.80 -16.17
C SER A 87 4.11 4.81 -15.17
N LEU A 88 4.06 3.79 -14.32
CA LEU A 88 2.97 3.59 -13.38
C LEU A 88 3.53 3.54 -11.95
N LEU A 89 2.75 4.03 -10.98
CA LEU A 89 3.08 3.95 -9.57
C LEU A 89 2.42 2.71 -8.97
N TYR A 90 3.20 1.72 -8.55
CA TYR A 90 2.69 0.66 -7.69
C TYR A 90 3.10 0.95 -6.25
N SER A 91 2.15 1.24 -5.38
CA SER A 91 2.45 1.77 -4.05
C SER A 91 1.51 1.25 -2.97
N ALA A 92 1.94 1.41 -1.72
CA ALA A 92 1.05 1.39 -0.55
C ALA A 92 0.22 2.67 -0.47
N ALA A 93 -0.76 2.70 0.45
CA ALA A 93 -1.64 3.85 0.67
C ALA A 93 -0.91 5.16 1.05
N THR A 94 0.34 5.07 1.56
CA THR A 94 1.05 6.22 2.15
C THR A 94 1.13 7.44 1.24
N PRO A 95 1.67 7.40 0.01
CA PRO A 95 1.80 8.60 -0.81
C PRO A 95 0.45 9.16 -1.26
N TYR A 96 -0.58 8.32 -1.32
CA TYR A 96 -1.90 8.71 -1.79
C TYR A 96 -2.85 9.19 -0.68
N ALA A 97 -2.97 8.41 0.40
CA ALA A 97 -3.99 8.63 1.42
C ALA A 97 -3.47 9.25 2.73
N ILE A 98 -2.16 9.19 2.99
CA ILE A 98 -1.57 9.63 4.27
C ILE A 98 -0.75 10.91 4.09
N ALA A 99 0.11 10.95 3.09
CA ALA A 99 1.06 12.03 2.87
C ALA A 99 0.42 13.44 2.82
N PRO A 100 -0.78 13.64 2.24
CA PRO A 100 -1.42 14.96 2.20
C PRO A 100 -1.69 15.59 3.57
N PHE A 101 -1.75 14.77 4.61
CA PHE A 101 -2.07 15.23 5.97
C PHE A 101 -0.85 15.32 6.90
N VAL A 102 0.29 14.81 6.43
CA VAL A 102 1.54 14.76 7.20
C VAL A 102 2.57 15.75 6.64
N TYR A 103 2.66 15.86 5.31
CA TYR A 103 3.68 16.67 4.64
C TYR A 103 3.05 17.98 4.13
N PRO A 104 3.46 19.15 4.68
CA PRO A 104 2.89 20.44 4.27
C PRO A 104 3.24 20.79 2.81
N ASP A 105 4.46 20.42 2.36
CA ASP A 105 4.99 20.80 1.05
C ASP A 105 5.07 19.59 0.11
N LEU A 106 3.93 18.94 -0.16
CA LEU A 106 3.85 17.87 -1.15
C LEU A 106 4.04 18.42 -2.57
N SER A 107 5.03 17.89 -3.29
CA SER A 107 5.33 18.30 -4.66
C SER A 107 4.37 17.74 -5.72
N TYR A 108 3.29 17.08 -5.32
CA TYR A 108 2.21 16.54 -6.14
C TYR A 108 0.88 16.58 -5.36
N ASN A 109 -0.23 16.49 -6.08
CA ASN A 109 -1.56 16.32 -5.50
C ASN A 109 -2.05 14.89 -5.77
N PRO A 110 -2.28 14.05 -4.74
CA PRO A 110 -2.60 12.64 -4.94
C PRO A 110 -3.94 12.40 -5.64
N ILE A 111 -4.91 13.31 -5.51
CA ILE A 111 -6.21 13.16 -6.15
C ILE A 111 -6.22 13.68 -7.59
N ARG A 112 -5.52 14.80 -7.85
CA ARG A 112 -5.52 15.47 -9.14
C ARG A 112 -4.50 14.87 -10.11
N ASP A 113 -3.32 14.48 -9.62
CA ASP A 113 -2.17 14.17 -10.45
C ASP A 113 -2.07 12.68 -10.81
N PHE A 114 -3.02 11.85 -10.34
CA PHE A 114 -3.07 10.42 -10.62
C PHE A 114 -4.45 9.94 -11.11
N ALA A 115 -4.40 8.96 -12.00
CA ALA A 115 -5.54 8.15 -12.39
C ALA A 115 -5.45 6.78 -11.69
N PRO A 116 -6.34 6.44 -10.74
CA PRO A 116 -6.34 5.14 -10.08
C PRO A 116 -6.74 4.05 -11.07
N ILE A 117 -6.01 2.93 -11.04
CA ILE A 117 -6.23 1.76 -11.90
C ILE A 117 -6.84 0.62 -11.09
N ALA A 118 -6.18 0.21 -10.00
CA ALA A 118 -6.62 -0.92 -9.18
C ALA A 118 -6.15 -0.78 -7.72
N VAL A 119 -6.94 -1.31 -6.79
CA VAL A 119 -6.48 -1.69 -5.45
C VAL A 119 -6.26 -3.20 -5.46
N THR A 120 -5.10 -3.64 -5.00
CA THR A 120 -4.62 -5.01 -5.26
C THR A 120 -4.74 -5.92 -4.05
N ILE A 121 -4.12 -5.55 -2.95
CA ILE A 121 -4.04 -6.34 -1.72
C ILE A 121 -4.40 -5.49 -0.50
N SER A 122 -5.02 -6.14 0.48
CA SER A 122 -5.10 -5.67 1.86
C SER A 122 -3.81 -6.01 2.59
N VAL A 123 -3.30 -5.09 3.38
CA VAL A 123 -2.01 -5.25 4.07
C VAL A 123 -2.18 -4.99 5.58
N PRO A 124 -2.73 -5.95 6.32
CA PRO A 124 -2.70 -5.91 7.78
C PRO A 124 -1.27 -6.03 8.29
N VAL A 125 -0.99 -5.44 9.44
CA VAL A 125 0.32 -5.54 10.07
C VAL A 125 0.23 -6.21 11.44
N PHE A 126 1.36 -6.76 11.89
CA PHE A 126 1.51 -7.40 13.18
C PHE A 126 2.39 -6.55 14.09
N VAL A 127 1.99 -6.41 15.32
CA VAL A 127 2.82 -5.83 16.38
C VAL A 127 3.85 -6.88 16.78
N VAL A 128 5.12 -6.56 16.63
CA VAL A 128 6.22 -7.50 16.89
C VAL A 128 7.21 -6.93 17.90
N VAL A 129 7.76 -7.83 18.70
CA VAL A 129 8.83 -7.61 19.67
C VAL A 129 9.95 -8.63 19.45
N ALA A 130 11.10 -8.50 20.12
CA ALA A 130 12.16 -9.51 20.08
C ALA A 130 11.63 -10.87 20.58
N GLY A 131 12.02 -11.97 19.94
CA GLY A 131 11.53 -13.31 20.27
C GLY A 131 11.91 -13.77 21.70
N ASP A 132 13.07 -13.33 22.17
CA ASP A 132 13.61 -13.59 23.53
C ASP A 132 13.32 -12.44 24.52
N SER A 133 12.35 -11.57 24.21
CA SER A 133 11.86 -10.52 25.10
C SER A 133 10.90 -11.11 26.13
N ASP A 134 10.81 -10.47 27.26
CA ASP A 134 9.80 -10.74 28.33
C ASP A 134 8.41 -10.15 28.00
N ILE A 135 8.28 -9.45 26.87
CA ILE A 135 6.99 -8.97 26.34
C ILE A 135 6.33 -10.08 25.54
N HIS A 136 5.26 -10.66 26.05
CA HIS A 136 4.49 -11.74 25.42
C HIS A 136 3.14 -11.29 24.90
N THR A 137 2.61 -10.20 25.46
CA THR A 137 1.27 -9.67 25.18
C THR A 137 1.29 -8.15 25.05
N MET A 138 0.20 -7.56 24.57
CA MET A 138 0.01 -6.10 24.58
C MET A 138 -0.07 -5.54 26.02
N ALA A 139 -0.50 -6.35 26.99
CA ALA A 139 -0.52 -5.97 28.40
C ALA A 139 0.91 -5.86 28.96
N ASP A 140 1.81 -6.76 28.58
CA ASP A 140 3.23 -6.68 28.97
C ASP A 140 3.90 -5.45 28.34
N LEU A 141 3.59 -5.15 27.06
CA LEU A 141 4.07 -3.93 26.41
C LEU A 141 3.61 -2.67 27.15
N ALA A 142 2.34 -2.63 27.58
CA ALA A 142 1.81 -1.54 28.40
C ALA A 142 2.51 -1.45 29.77
N ALA A 143 2.82 -2.58 30.40
CA ALA A 143 3.56 -2.61 31.67
C ALA A 143 4.99 -2.08 31.52
N HIS A 144 5.68 -2.40 30.41
CA HIS A 144 6.98 -1.84 30.09
C HIS A 144 6.93 -0.30 29.89
N MET A 145 5.93 0.19 29.17
CA MET A 145 5.70 1.63 29.01
C MET A 145 5.44 2.32 30.36
N LYS A 146 4.68 1.68 31.25
CA LYS A 146 4.40 2.18 32.61
C LYS A 146 5.65 2.24 33.48
N ALA A 147 6.53 1.25 33.37
CA ALA A 147 7.77 1.19 34.15
C ALA A 147 8.79 2.27 33.73
N GLY A 148 8.78 2.68 32.45
CA GLY A 148 9.67 3.70 31.95
C GLY A 148 9.41 4.04 30.48
N GLN A 149 8.48 4.95 30.22
CA GLN A 149 8.11 5.35 28.85
C GLN A 149 9.30 5.75 27.97
N GLN A 150 10.30 6.44 28.55
CA GLN A 150 11.50 6.87 27.83
C GLN A 150 12.44 5.73 27.44
N ALA A 151 12.31 4.55 28.07
CA ALA A 151 13.07 3.36 27.73
C ALA A 151 12.40 2.54 26.61
N VAL A 152 11.17 2.89 26.23
CA VAL A 152 10.41 2.23 25.17
C VAL A 152 10.51 3.02 23.88
N SER A 153 10.79 2.31 22.79
CA SER A 153 10.86 2.92 21.45
C SER A 153 10.20 2.02 20.41
N TYR A 154 9.74 2.65 19.33
CA TYR A 154 9.25 1.92 18.17
C TYR A 154 9.91 2.38 16.88
N GLY A 155 10.07 1.43 15.95
CA GLY A 155 10.58 1.70 14.62
C GLY A 155 9.48 1.87 13.59
N SER A 156 9.76 2.63 12.53
CA SER A 156 8.90 2.72 11.36
C SER A 156 9.68 2.81 10.05
N ASN A 157 8.99 2.58 8.95
CA ASN A 157 9.55 2.69 7.59
C ASN A 157 9.70 4.16 7.13
N GLY A 158 9.72 5.10 8.08
CA GLY A 158 9.87 6.53 7.86
C GLY A 158 8.75 7.36 8.48
N VAL A 159 9.02 8.65 8.68
CA VAL A 159 8.03 9.58 9.25
C VAL A 159 6.81 9.67 8.32
N GLY A 160 5.61 9.67 8.90
CA GLY A 160 4.35 9.77 8.16
C GLY A 160 3.97 8.54 7.35
N THR A 161 4.66 7.40 7.51
CA THR A 161 4.23 6.13 6.93
C THR A 161 3.11 5.50 7.77
N SER A 162 2.39 4.52 7.19
CA SER A 162 1.36 3.78 7.92
C SER A 162 1.92 3.13 9.19
N SER A 163 3.13 2.57 9.15
CA SER A 163 3.76 1.97 10.33
C SER A 163 4.03 2.99 11.45
N HIS A 164 4.44 4.21 11.11
CA HIS A 164 4.59 5.29 12.10
C HIS A 164 3.25 5.63 12.78
N ILE A 165 2.21 5.86 11.98
CA ILE A 165 0.89 6.22 12.49
C ILE A 165 0.29 5.10 13.35
N ILE A 166 0.37 3.85 12.88
CA ILE A 166 -0.16 2.69 13.61
C ILE A 166 0.56 2.52 14.96
N CYS A 167 1.91 2.57 14.99
CA CYS A 167 2.65 2.48 16.25
C CYS A 167 2.30 3.62 17.21
N LYS A 168 2.15 4.84 16.70
CA LYS A 168 1.74 6.00 17.50
C LYS A 168 0.33 5.82 18.07
N LEU A 169 -0.63 5.37 17.27
CA LEU A 169 -2.00 5.10 17.73
C LEU A 169 -2.04 3.99 18.80
N ILE A 170 -1.22 2.95 18.66
CA ILE A 170 -1.05 1.90 19.68
C ILE A 170 -0.51 2.50 20.98
N ALA A 171 0.56 3.29 20.91
CA ALA A 171 1.14 3.93 22.08
C ALA A 171 0.14 4.84 22.80
N MET A 172 -0.63 5.62 22.05
CA MET A 172 -1.70 6.47 22.58
C MET A 172 -2.81 5.66 23.24
N GLU A 173 -3.21 4.55 22.62
CA GLU A 173 -4.25 3.68 23.16
C GLU A 173 -3.81 3.01 24.47
N LEU A 174 -2.54 2.70 24.59
CA LEU A 174 -1.96 2.19 25.84
C LEU A 174 -1.76 3.28 26.91
N GLY A 175 -2.00 4.56 26.58
CA GLY A 175 -1.87 5.72 27.47
C GLY A 175 -0.49 6.36 27.50
N TYR A 176 0.39 6.03 26.53
CA TYR A 176 1.79 6.49 26.48
C TYR A 176 2.12 7.18 25.15
N PRO A 177 1.55 8.36 24.88
CA PRO A 177 1.69 9.02 23.57
C PRO A 177 3.13 9.45 23.23
N ASP A 178 4.01 9.60 24.19
CA ASP A 178 5.35 10.17 24.01
C ASP A 178 6.46 9.10 23.91
N VAL A 179 6.10 7.87 23.55
CA VAL A 179 7.07 6.80 23.23
C VAL A 179 7.96 7.23 22.06
N LEU A 180 9.27 7.01 22.19
CA LEU A 180 10.27 7.42 21.21
C LEU A 180 10.03 6.76 19.85
N HIS A 181 9.90 7.55 18.81
CA HIS A 181 9.83 7.09 17.42
C HIS A 181 11.22 7.14 16.76
N VAL A 182 11.60 6.04 16.11
CA VAL A 182 12.84 5.92 15.34
C VAL A 182 12.50 5.61 13.88
N PRO A 183 12.66 6.58 12.95
CA PRO A 183 12.39 6.36 11.52
C PRO A 183 13.59 5.71 10.81
N TYR A 184 13.33 4.71 9.97
CA TYR A 184 14.34 3.98 9.20
C TYR A 184 14.23 4.28 7.71
N ARG A 185 15.30 4.82 7.12
CA ARG A 185 15.41 5.02 5.67
C ARG A 185 15.57 3.70 4.90
N GLN A 186 16.13 2.70 5.56
CA GLN A 186 16.32 1.35 5.02
C GLN A 186 15.03 0.51 5.04
N GLY A 187 13.93 1.05 5.57
CA GLY A 187 12.65 0.35 5.65
C GLY A 187 12.64 -0.82 6.64
N SER A 188 11.77 -1.79 6.39
CA SER A 188 11.48 -2.92 7.28
C SER A 188 12.70 -3.71 7.74
N GLN A 189 13.70 -3.91 6.89
CA GLN A 189 14.89 -4.71 7.24
C GLN A 189 15.67 -4.09 8.41
N GLY A 190 15.91 -2.77 8.36
CA GLY A 190 16.58 -2.06 9.44
C GLY A 190 15.77 -2.07 10.73
N VAL A 191 14.45 -1.86 10.63
CA VAL A 191 13.53 -1.91 11.77
C VAL A 191 13.56 -3.28 12.43
N MET A 192 13.41 -4.37 11.66
CA MET A 192 13.39 -5.74 12.21
C MET A 192 14.72 -6.11 12.83
N ALA A 193 15.85 -5.72 12.24
CA ALA A 193 17.17 -5.97 12.82
C ALA A 193 17.33 -5.32 14.19
N ASP A 194 16.80 -4.11 14.38
CA ASP A 194 16.89 -3.39 15.64
C ASP A 194 15.86 -3.85 16.68
N VAL A 195 14.69 -4.36 16.27
CA VAL A 195 13.77 -5.06 17.18
C VAL A 195 14.41 -6.36 17.70
N ILE A 196 14.97 -7.18 16.80
CA ILE A 196 15.67 -8.42 17.17
C ILE A 196 16.85 -8.13 18.08
N GLY A 197 17.61 -7.06 17.81
CA GLY A 197 18.74 -6.61 18.63
C GLY A 197 18.34 -5.86 19.90
N LYS A 198 17.03 -5.75 20.21
CA LYS A 198 16.48 -5.03 21.39
C LYS A 198 16.90 -3.55 21.47
N ARG A 199 17.30 -2.95 20.33
CA ARG A 199 17.49 -1.50 20.20
C ARG A 199 16.19 -0.76 20.03
N LEU A 200 15.16 -1.47 19.53
CA LEU A 200 13.76 -1.04 19.52
C LEU A 200 12.94 -2.01 20.35
N THR A 201 11.93 -1.49 21.05
CA THR A 201 11.04 -2.32 21.86
C THR A 201 10.02 -3.05 20.99
N TYR A 202 9.38 -2.34 20.05
CA TYR A 202 8.40 -2.92 19.15
C TYR A 202 8.37 -2.22 17.79
N ALA A 203 7.73 -2.86 16.87
CA ALA A 203 7.39 -2.30 15.57
C ALA A 203 6.11 -2.94 15.01
N VAL A 204 5.64 -2.45 13.87
CA VAL A 204 4.60 -3.10 13.09
C VAL A 204 5.06 -3.33 11.67
N ASP A 205 4.79 -4.54 11.13
CA ASP A 205 5.06 -4.85 9.71
C ASP A 205 4.14 -5.98 9.22
N PRO A 206 3.92 -6.14 7.89
CA PRO A 206 3.12 -7.23 7.34
C PRO A 206 3.72 -8.61 7.59
N TRP A 207 2.87 -9.63 7.59
CA TRP A 207 3.29 -11.03 7.78
C TRP A 207 4.32 -11.50 6.75
N SER A 208 4.25 -11.02 5.53
CA SER A 208 5.25 -11.30 4.49
C SER A 208 6.69 -10.92 4.89
N VAL A 209 6.85 -9.98 5.81
CA VAL A 209 8.15 -9.55 6.36
C VAL A 209 8.44 -10.24 7.69
N VAL A 210 7.48 -10.23 8.62
CA VAL A 210 7.73 -10.71 9.99
C VAL A 210 7.49 -12.20 10.17
N GLY A 211 6.66 -12.83 9.34
CA GLY A 211 6.27 -14.24 9.48
C GLY A 211 7.47 -15.20 9.55
N PRO A 212 8.44 -15.16 8.63
CA PRO A 212 9.64 -16.00 8.71
C PRO A 212 10.47 -15.76 9.98
N LEU A 213 10.50 -14.54 10.49
CA LEU A 213 11.21 -14.17 11.71
C LEU A 213 10.48 -14.66 12.97
N VAL A 214 9.14 -14.66 12.93
CA VAL A 214 8.30 -15.21 14.00
C VAL A 214 8.42 -16.74 14.02
N GLN A 215 8.34 -17.39 12.86
CA GLN A 215 8.48 -18.85 12.73
C GLN A 215 9.85 -19.35 13.20
N SER A 216 10.90 -18.57 12.98
CA SER A 216 12.26 -18.89 13.47
C SER A 216 12.51 -18.48 14.93
N GLY A 217 11.51 -17.93 15.64
CA GLY A 217 11.62 -17.50 17.04
C GLY A 217 12.44 -16.22 17.25
N ARG A 218 12.89 -15.56 16.18
CA ARG A 218 13.66 -14.29 16.28
C ARG A 218 12.78 -13.11 16.67
N LEU A 219 11.51 -13.13 16.25
CA LEU A 219 10.49 -12.18 16.65
C LEU A 219 9.33 -12.92 17.32
N ARG A 220 8.55 -12.19 18.08
CA ARG A 220 7.23 -12.60 18.59
C ARG A 220 6.20 -11.60 18.09
N ALA A 221 5.13 -12.09 17.44
CA ALA A 221 3.97 -11.29 17.12
C ALA A 221 2.97 -11.35 18.27
N ILE A 222 2.55 -10.20 18.79
CA ILE A 222 1.69 -10.10 19.98
C ILE A 222 0.29 -9.57 19.68
N ALA A 223 0.07 -9.00 18.50
CA ALA A 223 -1.23 -8.58 18.00
C ALA A 223 -1.22 -8.36 16.48
N THR A 224 -2.41 -8.31 15.87
CA THR A 224 -2.58 -7.85 14.48
C THR A 224 -3.56 -6.68 14.40
N THR A 225 -3.36 -5.81 13.40
CA THR A 225 -4.25 -4.67 13.14
C THR A 225 -5.47 -5.03 12.29
N ASN A 226 -5.57 -6.27 11.82
CA ASN A 226 -6.75 -6.70 11.07
C ASN A 226 -8.00 -6.71 11.95
N GLY A 227 -9.19 -6.55 11.32
CA GLY A 227 -10.47 -6.61 12.05
C GLY A 227 -10.82 -8.00 12.56
N GLN A 228 -10.22 -9.05 11.98
CA GLN A 228 -10.38 -10.46 12.37
C GLN A 228 -9.00 -11.13 12.42
N ARG A 229 -8.86 -12.21 13.17
CA ARG A 229 -7.62 -13.01 13.17
C ARG A 229 -7.33 -13.54 11.77
N LEU A 230 -6.07 -13.57 11.41
CA LEU A 230 -5.63 -14.03 10.10
C LEU A 230 -5.32 -15.53 10.12
N SER A 231 -5.68 -16.26 9.07
CA SER A 231 -5.44 -17.70 8.94
C SER A 231 -3.97 -18.09 9.02
N VAL A 232 -3.07 -17.19 8.62
CA VAL A 232 -1.62 -17.40 8.72
C VAL A 232 -1.09 -17.40 10.16
N ALA A 233 -1.86 -16.86 11.12
CA ALA A 233 -1.49 -16.72 12.51
C ALA A 233 -2.75 -16.68 13.40
N PRO A 234 -3.55 -17.76 13.47
CA PRO A 234 -4.87 -17.78 14.11
C PRO A 234 -4.82 -17.56 15.62
N ASP A 235 -3.68 -17.84 16.24
CA ASP A 235 -3.48 -17.67 17.69
C ASP A 235 -3.17 -16.20 18.07
N ILE A 236 -2.80 -15.35 17.09
CA ILE A 236 -2.48 -13.96 17.37
C ILE A 236 -3.78 -13.13 17.42
N PRO A 237 -4.08 -12.48 18.57
CA PRO A 237 -5.29 -11.69 18.73
C PRO A 237 -5.25 -10.41 17.91
N THR A 238 -6.44 -9.87 17.59
CA THR A 238 -6.54 -8.55 16.97
C THR A 238 -6.45 -7.43 18.02
N LEU A 239 -6.00 -6.25 17.59
CA LEU A 239 -6.05 -5.07 18.47
C LEU A 239 -7.49 -4.72 18.87
N SER A 240 -8.48 -5.00 18.01
CA SER A 240 -9.90 -4.79 18.33
C SER A 240 -10.37 -5.72 19.46
N GLU A 241 -9.94 -6.98 19.47
CA GLU A 241 -10.22 -7.91 20.58
C GLU A 241 -9.59 -7.43 21.90
N ILE A 242 -8.34 -6.97 21.84
CA ILE A 242 -7.57 -6.53 23.00
C ILE A 242 -8.15 -5.25 23.60
N PHE A 243 -8.41 -4.24 22.77
CA PHE A 243 -8.90 -2.93 23.21
C PHE A 243 -10.43 -2.88 23.37
N LYS A 244 -11.15 -3.96 23.01
CA LYS A 244 -12.62 -4.07 23.08
C LYS A 244 -13.35 -2.94 22.36
N LYS A 245 -12.81 -2.50 21.21
CA LYS A 245 -13.37 -1.47 20.33
C LYS A 245 -12.89 -1.66 18.90
N ASP A 246 -13.51 -1.01 17.95
CA ASP A 246 -12.99 -1.01 16.57
C ASP A 246 -11.63 -0.30 16.51
N PHE A 247 -10.58 -1.10 16.33
CA PHE A 247 -9.20 -0.66 16.14
C PHE A 247 -8.59 -1.30 14.88
N ALA A 248 -9.41 -1.58 13.90
CA ALA A 248 -8.91 -2.12 12.63
C ALA A 248 -8.23 -1.01 11.81
N VAL A 249 -6.90 -1.07 11.71
CA VAL A 249 -6.10 -0.13 10.91
C VAL A 249 -5.28 -0.91 9.90
N VAL A 250 -5.85 -1.08 8.71
CA VAL A 250 -5.25 -1.86 7.63
C VAL A 250 -4.87 -0.92 6.50
N THR A 251 -3.65 -1.08 5.97
CA THR A 251 -3.23 -0.40 4.74
C THR A 251 -3.48 -1.30 3.52
N TRP A 252 -3.22 -0.79 2.34
CA TRP A 252 -3.47 -1.50 1.09
C TRP A 252 -2.47 -1.05 0.02
N ASN A 253 -2.31 -1.86 -1.03
CA ASN A 253 -1.52 -1.50 -2.19
C ASN A 253 -2.42 -1.28 -3.42
N GLY A 254 -1.94 -0.47 -4.34
CA GLY A 254 -2.64 -0.18 -5.58
C GLY A 254 -1.72 0.23 -6.71
N LEU A 255 -2.31 0.39 -7.89
CA LEU A 255 -1.66 0.86 -9.10
C LEU A 255 -2.31 2.17 -9.56
N TRP A 256 -1.48 3.13 -9.94
CA TRP A 256 -1.89 4.42 -10.48
C TRP A 256 -1.09 4.76 -11.74
N ALA A 257 -1.76 5.43 -12.66
CA ALA A 257 -1.12 6.12 -13.77
C ALA A 257 -1.04 7.64 -13.48
N PRO A 258 -0.21 8.41 -14.20
CA PRO A 258 -0.32 9.86 -14.25
C PRO A 258 -1.72 10.30 -14.71
N ALA A 259 -2.21 11.41 -14.17
CA ALA A 259 -3.48 11.99 -14.64
C ALA A 259 -3.43 12.29 -16.14
N GLY A 260 -4.55 12.08 -16.83
CA GLY A 260 -4.63 12.27 -18.30
C GLY A 260 -4.22 11.03 -19.11
N THR A 261 -3.83 9.92 -18.46
CA THR A 261 -3.64 8.63 -19.15
C THR A 261 -4.95 8.22 -19.84
N PRO A 262 -4.91 7.83 -21.14
CA PRO A 262 -6.12 7.43 -21.89
C PRO A 262 -6.92 6.35 -21.16
N GLN A 263 -8.25 6.52 -21.13
CA GLN A 263 -9.14 5.64 -20.36
C GLN A 263 -9.03 4.18 -20.81
N GLY A 264 -8.88 3.92 -22.11
CA GLY A 264 -8.73 2.57 -22.63
C GLY A 264 -7.45 1.86 -22.14
N ILE A 265 -6.36 2.62 -21.90
CA ILE A 265 -5.15 2.08 -21.25
C ILE A 265 -5.42 1.77 -19.78
N VAL A 266 -6.07 2.68 -19.05
CA VAL A 266 -6.47 2.48 -17.64
C VAL A 266 -7.35 1.23 -17.51
N ASP A 267 -8.36 1.08 -18.37
CA ASP A 267 -9.28 -0.06 -18.35
C ASP A 267 -8.57 -1.38 -18.70
N ARG A 268 -7.65 -1.34 -19.68
CA ARG A 268 -6.85 -2.53 -20.05
C ARG A 268 -5.96 -3.00 -18.91
N LEU A 269 -5.30 -2.09 -18.24
CA LEU A 269 -4.48 -2.40 -17.05
C LEU A 269 -5.37 -2.88 -15.89
N GLY A 270 -6.52 -2.25 -15.65
CA GLY A 270 -7.47 -2.66 -14.63
C GLY A 270 -7.94 -4.10 -14.83
N LYS A 271 -8.35 -4.46 -16.06
CA LYS A 271 -8.74 -5.84 -16.41
C LYS A 271 -7.62 -6.86 -16.20
N ALA A 272 -6.37 -6.49 -16.52
CA ALA A 272 -5.21 -7.35 -16.26
C ALA A 272 -5.03 -7.60 -14.77
N PHE A 273 -5.25 -6.59 -13.92
CA PHE A 273 -5.19 -6.73 -12.47
C PHE A 273 -6.36 -7.54 -11.89
N GLU A 274 -7.55 -7.43 -12.48
CA GLU A 274 -8.70 -8.27 -12.10
C GLU A 274 -8.43 -9.75 -12.35
N SER A 275 -7.75 -10.11 -13.45
CA SER A 275 -7.42 -11.51 -13.78
C SER A 275 -6.49 -12.18 -12.77
N ALA A 276 -5.80 -11.42 -11.92
CA ALA A 276 -5.01 -11.95 -10.83
C ALA A 276 -5.80 -12.88 -9.89
N ARG A 277 -7.11 -12.64 -9.75
CA ARG A 277 -8.01 -13.41 -8.89
C ARG A 277 -8.32 -14.80 -9.45
N GLU A 278 -8.21 -14.97 -10.75
CA GLU A 278 -8.39 -16.25 -11.43
C GLU A 278 -7.17 -17.15 -11.25
N ASN A 279 -6.02 -16.57 -10.92
CA ASN A 279 -4.80 -17.29 -10.63
C ASN A 279 -4.79 -17.78 -9.16
N GLN A 280 -5.25 -19.03 -8.98
CA GLN A 280 -5.35 -19.67 -7.66
C GLN A 280 -4.01 -19.80 -6.93
N GLU A 281 -2.89 -19.88 -7.65
CA GLU A 281 -1.55 -19.92 -7.06
C GLU A 281 -1.21 -18.57 -6.45
N LEU A 282 -1.48 -17.49 -7.17
CA LEU A 282 -1.27 -16.12 -6.68
C LEU A 282 -2.18 -15.81 -5.48
N VAL A 283 -3.45 -16.22 -5.52
CA VAL A 283 -4.39 -16.06 -4.40
C VAL A 283 -3.83 -16.73 -3.15
N ARG A 284 -3.45 -18.03 -3.26
CA ARG A 284 -2.85 -18.77 -2.14
C ARG A 284 -1.54 -18.16 -1.66
N GLN A 285 -0.71 -17.65 -2.57
CA GLN A 285 0.54 -16.97 -2.21
C GLN A 285 0.26 -15.76 -1.32
N PHE A 286 -0.64 -14.87 -1.71
CA PHE A 286 -0.96 -13.68 -0.91
C PHE A 286 -1.69 -14.02 0.39
N GLU A 287 -2.58 -15.01 0.39
CA GLU A 287 -3.22 -15.50 1.61
C GLU A 287 -2.19 -16.06 2.59
N SER A 288 -1.21 -16.86 2.12
CA SER A 288 -0.13 -17.39 2.97
C SER A 288 0.82 -16.32 3.49
N GLN A 289 0.84 -15.15 2.87
CA GLN A 289 1.58 -13.98 3.31
C GLN A 289 0.76 -13.05 4.22
N GLY A 290 -0.50 -13.40 4.53
CA GLY A 290 -1.38 -12.56 5.34
C GLY A 290 -1.77 -11.23 4.68
N THR A 291 -1.69 -11.16 3.36
CA THR A 291 -2.00 -9.97 2.56
C THR A 291 -3.02 -10.33 1.47
N PRO A 292 -4.26 -10.69 1.83
CA PRO A 292 -5.25 -11.19 0.88
C PRO A 292 -5.55 -10.17 -0.23
N LEU A 293 -5.93 -10.71 -1.40
CA LEU A 293 -6.36 -9.87 -2.51
C LEU A 293 -7.61 -9.07 -2.12
N MET A 294 -7.63 -7.80 -2.51
CA MET A 294 -8.81 -6.95 -2.34
C MET A 294 -9.97 -7.45 -3.23
N PRO A 295 -11.23 -7.23 -2.87
CA PRO A 295 -12.38 -7.55 -3.73
C PRO A 295 -12.24 -6.94 -5.13
N ALA A 296 -12.82 -7.58 -6.17
CA ALA A 296 -12.87 -7.01 -7.51
C ALA A 296 -13.59 -5.66 -7.46
N MET A 297 -12.97 -4.67 -8.09
CA MET A 297 -13.50 -3.31 -8.16
C MET A 297 -13.29 -2.77 -9.57
N SER A 298 -14.37 -2.28 -10.19
CA SER A 298 -14.24 -1.47 -11.39
C SER A 298 -13.41 -0.20 -11.10
N VAL A 299 -12.89 0.45 -12.14
CA VAL A 299 -12.13 1.71 -11.99
C VAL A 299 -12.93 2.76 -11.20
N ALA A 300 -14.25 2.84 -11.43
CA ALA A 300 -15.13 3.74 -10.68
C ALA A 300 -15.21 3.39 -9.18
N GLN A 301 -15.37 2.11 -8.87
CA GLN A 301 -15.39 1.62 -7.48
C GLN A 301 -14.02 1.80 -6.81
N THR A 302 -12.92 1.56 -7.53
CA THR A 302 -11.55 1.84 -7.08
C THR A 302 -11.38 3.31 -6.67
N ARG A 303 -11.87 4.23 -7.50
CA ARG A 303 -11.84 5.67 -7.20
C ARG A 303 -12.63 6.01 -5.93
N THR A 304 -13.83 5.47 -5.81
CA THR A 304 -14.69 5.67 -4.61
C THR A 304 -14.01 5.12 -3.36
N PHE A 305 -13.46 3.91 -3.42
CA PHE A 305 -12.72 3.29 -2.31
C PHE A 305 -11.53 4.17 -1.88
N MET A 306 -10.69 4.59 -2.83
CA MET A 306 -9.50 5.39 -2.55
C MET A 306 -9.85 6.76 -1.94
N THR A 307 -10.95 7.39 -2.38
CA THR A 307 -11.43 8.64 -1.80
C THR A 307 -11.90 8.42 -0.34
N GLY A 308 -12.61 7.33 -0.07
CA GLY A 308 -13.01 6.95 1.29
C GLY A 308 -11.80 6.70 2.21
N GLU A 309 -10.76 6.06 1.68
CA GLU A 309 -9.52 5.80 2.43
C GLU A 309 -8.73 7.09 2.72
N VAL A 310 -8.75 8.07 1.84
CA VAL A 310 -8.15 9.39 2.13
C VAL A 310 -8.81 10.01 3.38
N GLU A 311 -10.14 10.01 3.47
CA GLU A 311 -10.85 10.52 4.64
C GLU A 311 -10.65 9.66 5.89
N ARG A 312 -10.50 8.34 5.73
CA ARG A 312 -10.20 7.42 6.83
C ARG A 312 -8.80 7.68 7.41
N TRP A 313 -7.78 7.76 6.56
CA TRP A 313 -6.41 8.04 6.99
C TRP A 313 -6.24 9.46 7.53
N LYS A 314 -6.98 10.45 7.01
CA LYS A 314 -7.04 11.79 7.59
C LYS A 314 -7.42 11.74 9.08
N ARG A 315 -8.46 10.97 9.44
CA ARG A 315 -8.84 10.80 10.86
C ARG A 315 -7.74 10.16 11.69
N PHE A 316 -7.05 9.13 11.17
CA PHE A 316 -5.94 8.48 11.88
C PHE A 316 -4.74 9.42 12.06
N VAL A 317 -4.37 10.19 11.05
CA VAL A 317 -3.30 11.19 11.14
C VAL A 317 -3.66 12.27 12.16
N GLN A 318 -4.87 12.81 12.11
CA GLN A 318 -5.33 13.81 13.07
C GLN A 318 -5.33 13.26 14.51
N ALA A 319 -5.84 12.05 14.70
CA ALA A 319 -5.81 11.39 16.00
C ALA A 319 -4.40 11.16 16.52
N SER A 320 -3.44 10.79 15.66
CA SER A 320 -2.04 10.56 16.05
C SER A 320 -1.27 11.83 16.41
N GLY A 321 -1.75 13.00 15.99
CA GLY A 321 -1.06 14.28 16.16
C GLY A 321 0.23 14.44 15.33
N ILE A 322 0.54 13.50 14.43
CA ILE A 322 1.76 13.50 13.60
C ILE A 322 1.63 14.59 12.52
N LYS A 323 2.62 15.51 12.53
CA LYS A 323 2.84 16.54 11.49
C LYS A 323 4.33 16.68 11.25
N LEU A 324 4.74 17.03 10.03
CA LEU A 324 6.10 17.43 9.66
C LEU A 324 6.18 18.94 9.46
#